data_a2884cf2ae8aa6d64aa74329ca9cee70
#
_entry.id   a2884cf2ae8aa6d64aa74329ca9cee70
#
_cell.length_a   1.000
_cell.length_b   1.000
_cell.length_c   1.000
_cell.angle_alpha   90.00
_cell.angle_beta   90.00
_cell.angle_gamma   90.00
#
_symmetry.space_group_name_H-M   'P 1'
#
loop_
_entity.id
_entity.type
_entity.pdbx_description
1 polymer ?
#
loop_
_entity_poly.entity_id
_entity_poly.type
_entity_poly.pdbx_seq_one_letter_code
_entity_poly.pdbx_strand_id
1 'polypeptide(L)'
;MGTYTTNLELYKPSVGEQGWGTLVNENFDKIDATSITGVVQLYAGSTAPSGWLICNGQAVSRTTYAALFAVIGTTYGAGDGSTTFNVPNLVNKTVRGSNSLGKTGGADTVTLSTANMPAHTHTGTTDSAGAHMHTAYIASGSNGLYWASSQGGISTGNTSSNGAHTHTFTTSSTGSGSAVTITNPYVMLHYIIKT
;
A
#
# COMPACT_ATOMS: atom_id res chain seq x y z
N MET A 1 -5.88 47.60 32.31
CA MET A 1 -6.67 46.86 31.34
C MET A 1 -6.01 45.52 31.14
N GLY A 2 -6.72 44.44 31.41
CA GLY A 2 -6.17 43.09 31.28
C GLY A 2 -5.91 42.71 29.81
N THR A 3 -5.16 41.61 29.62
CA THR A 3 -4.85 41.04 28.30
C THR A 3 -5.37 39.61 28.21
N TYR A 4 -5.34 39.04 27.01
CA TYR A 4 -5.69 37.64 26.79
C TYR A 4 -4.43 36.79 26.61
N THR A 5 -4.50 35.51 26.93
CA THR A 5 -3.42 34.57 26.61
C THR A 5 -3.37 34.33 25.10
N THR A 6 -2.19 33.99 24.59
CA THR A 6 -1.97 33.83 23.14
C THR A 6 -2.69 32.60 22.55
N ASN A 7 -2.73 31.50 23.33
CA ASN A 7 -3.21 30.24 22.79
C ASN A 7 -4.66 29.91 23.16
N LEU A 8 -5.07 30.20 24.38
CA LEU A 8 -6.40 29.85 24.88
C LEU A 8 -7.31 31.07 25.01
N GLU A 9 -6.82 32.27 24.68
CA GLU A 9 -7.54 33.56 24.80
C GLU A 9 -8.13 33.80 26.21
N LEU A 10 -7.48 33.23 27.23
CA LEU A 10 -7.90 33.40 28.61
C LEU A 10 -7.60 34.83 29.08
N TYR A 11 -8.57 35.45 29.71
CA TYR A 11 -8.41 36.81 30.22
C TYR A 11 -7.37 36.85 31.36
N LYS A 12 -6.38 37.75 31.22
CA LYS A 12 -5.41 38.07 32.24
C LYS A 12 -5.78 39.40 32.89
N PRO A 13 -6.24 39.40 34.15
CA PRO A 13 -6.46 40.66 34.86
C PRO A 13 -5.15 41.45 34.96
N SER A 14 -5.21 42.75 34.92
CA SER A 14 -4.05 43.61 35.17
C SER A 14 -3.65 43.55 36.62
N VAL A 15 -2.35 43.72 36.88
CA VAL A 15 -1.84 43.80 38.24
C VAL A 15 -2.50 44.99 38.98
N GLY A 16 -3.15 44.73 40.11
CA GLY A 16 -3.93 45.72 40.86
C GLY A 16 -5.44 45.61 40.71
N GLU A 17 -5.97 44.84 39.77
CA GLU A 17 -7.38 44.45 39.72
C GLU A 17 -7.64 43.45 40.85
N GLN A 18 -8.22 43.89 41.95
CA GLN A 18 -8.69 43.08 43.09
C GLN A 18 -7.66 42.16 43.77
N GLY A 19 -6.38 42.47 43.69
CA GLY A 19 -5.31 41.71 44.41
C GLY A 19 -4.98 40.29 43.92
N TRP A 20 -5.54 39.88 42.79
CA TRP A 20 -5.41 38.52 42.25
C TRP A 20 -4.34 38.40 41.13
N GLY A 21 -3.81 39.54 40.67
CA GLY A 21 -3.20 39.70 39.34
C GLY A 21 -2.10 38.71 39.03
N THR A 22 -1.09 38.58 39.87
CA THR A 22 0.13 37.81 39.52
C THR A 22 -0.12 36.30 39.54
N LEU A 23 -0.69 35.74 40.57
CA LEU A 23 -0.89 34.29 40.72
C LEU A 23 -1.88 33.71 39.73
N VAL A 24 -2.97 34.45 39.45
CA VAL A 24 -3.96 34.03 38.44
C VAL A 24 -3.39 34.09 37.05
N ASN A 25 -2.62 35.13 36.73
CA ASN A 25 -1.94 35.23 35.45
C ASN A 25 -0.89 34.14 35.22
N GLU A 26 -0.11 33.81 36.27
CA GLU A 26 0.84 32.71 36.23
C GLU A 26 0.14 31.35 36.01
N ASN A 27 -1.05 31.15 36.58
CA ASN A 27 -1.82 29.94 36.36
C ASN A 27 -2.37 29.87 34.93
N PHE A 28 -2.83 30.95 34.37
CA PHE A 28 -3.26 31.01 32.97
C PHE A 28 -2.10 30.78 32.01
N ASP A 29 -0.93 31.36 32.30
CA ASP A 29 0.28 31.10 31.52
C ASP A 29 0.71 29.63 31.57
N LYS A 30 0.58 28.99 32.72
CA LYS A 30 0.84 27.54 32.85
C LYS A 30 -0.17 26.69 32.09
N ILE A 31 -1.46 27.04 32.14
CA ILE A 31 -2.50 26.33 31.36
C ILE A 31 -2.25 26.50 29.85
N ASP A 32 -1.88 27.70 29.42
CA ASP A 32 -1.57 27.97 28.03
C ASP A 32 -0.29 27.22 27.56
N ALA A 33 0.69 27.09 28.45
CA ALA A 33 1.93 26.37 28.22
C ALA A 33 1.77 24.82 28.24
N THR A 34 0.61 24.27 28.67
CA THR A 34 0.35 22.83 28.63
C THR A 34 0.16 22.29 27.22
N SER A 35 -0.08 23.16 26.25
CA SER A 35 -0.10 22.79 24.84
C SER A 35 1.33 22.57 24.34
N ILE A 36 1.75 21.32 24.24
CA ILE A 36 3.12 20.95 23.88
C ILE A 36 3.39 21.29 22.40
N THR A 37 4.35 22.17 22.15
CA THR A 37 4.82 22.49 20.79
C THR A 37 5.28 21.22 20.07
N GLY A 38 4.87 21.06 18.81
CA GLY A 38 5.18 19.89 17.99
C GLY A 38 4.16 18.76 18.11
N VAL A 39 3.14 18.87 18.97
CA VAL A 39 2.01 17.92 18.99
C VAL A 39 1.26 18.00 17.66
N VAL A 40 0.94 16.85 17.10
CA VAL A 40 0.14 16.70 15.87
C VAL A 40 -1.24 16.17 16.23
N GLN A 41 -2.29 16.80 15.71
CA GLN A 41 -3.68 16.43 15.95
C GLN A 41 -4.48 16.40 14.64
N LEU A 42 -5.58 15.64 14.64
CA LEU A 42 -6.58 15.67 13.58
C LEU A 42 -7.50 16.89 13.76
N TYR A 43 -7.80 17.55 12.67
CA TYR A 43 -8.63 18.77 12.67
C TYR A 43 -9.59 18.79 11.47
N ALA A 44 -10.86 19.03 11.74
CA ALA A 44 -11.92 19.02 10.72
C ALA A 44 -12.12 20.37 10.01
N GLY A 45 -11.47 21.46 10.46
CA GLY A 45 -11.58 22.78 9.84
C GLY A 45 -10.68 22.92 8.62
N SER A 46 -11.05 23.83 7.71
CA SER A 46 -10.29 24.10 6.48
C SER A 46 -9.02 24.94 6.69
N THR A 47 -8.98 25.72 7.77
CA THR A 47 -7.86 26.62 8.09
C THR A 47 -7.38 26.32 9.50
N ALA A 48 -6.08 26.20 9.69
CA ALA A 48 -5.51 25.98 11.00
C ALA A 48 -5.87 27.12 11.98
N PRO A 49 -6.23 26.81 13.24
CA PRO A 49 -6.47 27.83 14.24
C PRO A 49 -5.15 28.53 14.63
N SER A 50 -5.28 29.66 15.33
CA SER A 50 -4.12 30.40 15.84
C SER A 50 -3.21 29.49 16.69
N GLY A 51 -1.88 29.59 16.50
CA GLY A 51 -0.90 28.75 17.19
C GLY A 51 -0.75 27.33 16.60
N TRP A 52 -1.35 27.06 15.43
CA TRP A 52 -1.24 25.79 14.72
C TRP A 52 -0.92 25.98 13.24
N LEU A 53 -0.30 25.00 12.62
CA LEU A 53 -0.04 24.93 11.18
C LEU A 53 -0.61 23.66 10.61
N ILE A 54 -1.09 23.69 9.36
CA ILE A 54 -1.46 22.47 8.62
C ILE A 54 -0.22 21.69 8.25
N CYS A 55 -0.23 20.38 8.48
CA CYS A 55 0.86 19.46 8.12
C CYS A 55 0.82 19.09 6.63
N ASN A 56 1.03 20.08 5.76
CA ASN A 56 1.02 19.96 4.30
C ASN A 56 2.41 20.01 3.66
N GLY A 57 3.48 20.02 4.49
CA GLY A 57 4.86 20.07 4.02
C GLY A 57 5.35 21.47 3.65
N GLN A 58 4.60 22.53 3.93
CA GLN A 58 5.01 23.90 3.62
C GLN A 58 6.29 24.31 4.36
N ALA A 59 7.06 25.18 3.73
CA ALA A 59 8.22 25.83 4.37
C ALA A 59 7.74 27.02 5.21
N VAL A 60 8.21 27.11 6.44
CA VAL A 60 7.87 28.17 7.40
C VAL A 60 9.12 28.78 8.01
N SER A 61 9.03 30.03 8.48
CA SER A 61 10.16 30.79 9.03
C SER A 61 10.69 30.20 10.34
N ARG A 62 12.01 30.00 10.43
CA ARG A 62 12.70 29.57 11.65
C ARG A 62 12.62 30.60 12.78
N THR A 63 12.53 31.88 12.45
CA THR A 63 12.41 32.95 13.46
C THR A 63 10.99 33.10 13.97
N THR A 64 10.00 33.07 13.10
CA THR A 64 8.58 33.17 13.51
C THR A 64 8.15 31.94 14.31
N TYR A 65 8.60 30.76 13.94
CA TYR A 65 8.25 29.48 14.59
C TYR A 65 9.46 28.86 15.30
N ALA A 66 10.21 29.69 16.03
CA ALA A 66 11.46 29.27 16.67
C ALA A 66 11.26 28.10 17.66
N ALA A 67 10.16 28.11 18.42
CA ALA A 67 9.84 27.02 19.34
C ALA A 67 9.61 25.70 18.60
N LEU A 68 8.84 25.72 17.52
CA LEU A 68 8.61 24.54 16.69
C LEU A 68 9.90 24.06 16.00
N PHE A 69 10.72 24.99 15.50
CA PHE A 69 12.01 24.66 14.91
C PHE A 69 12.96 23.99 15.91
N ALA A 70 12.95 24.43 17.18
CA ALA A 70 13.73 23.80 18.23
C ALA A 70 13.32 22.33 18.48
N VAL A 71 12.03 22.00 18.29
CA VAL A 71 11.50 20.64 18.48
C VAL A 71 11.74 19.73 17.29
N ILE A 72 11.38 20.17 16.08
CA ILE A 72 11.40 19.29 14.89
C ILE A 72 12.60 19.50 13.98
N GLY A 73 13.30 20.63 14.11
CA GLY A 73 14.46 20.97 13.28
C GLY A 73 14.16 20.88 11.79
N THR A 74 15.05 20.23 11.06
CA THR A 74 14.92 20.00 9.61
C THR A 74 14.48 18.57 9.28
N THR A 75 13.94 17.83 10.25
CA THR A 75 13.55 16.41 10.11
C THR A 75 12.60 16.17 8.94
N TYR A 76 11.71 17.11 8.65
CA TYR A 76 10.71 17.01 7.58
C TYR A 76 11.08 17.83 6.34
N GLY A 77 12.24 18.47 6.33
CA GLY A 77 12.82 19.24 5.23
C GLY A 77 13.50 20.52 5.70
N ALA A 78 14.57 20.88 5.00
CA ALA A 78 15.42 22.02 5.37
C ALA A 78 14.87 23.39 4.92
N GLY A 79 13.76 23.40 4.17
CA GLY A 79 13.27 24.64 3.56
C GLY A 79 14.26 25.18 2.53
N ASP A 80 14.62 26.45 2.66
CA ASP A 80 15.64 27.12 1.86
C ASP A 80 17.08 26.83 2.35
N GLY A 81 17.24 26.02 3.36
CA GLY A 81 18.52 25.68 3.99
C GLY A 81 18.98 26.63 5.09
N SER A 82 18.44 27.84 5.20
CA SER A 82 18.93 28.86 6.13
C SER A 82 17.85 29.53 6.99
N THR A 83 16.78 30.05 6.40
CA THR A 83 15.78 30.86 7.09
C THR A 83 14.45 30.14 7.31
N THR A 84 14.21 29.03 6.60
CA THR A 84 12.98 28.25 6.68
C THR A 84 13.24 26.78 7.00
N PHE A 85 12.19 26.09 7.42
CA PHE A 85 12.14 24.62 7.60
C PHE A 85 10.75 24.12 7.23
N ASN A 86 10.63 22.84 6.91
CA ASN A 86 9.33 22.28 6.53
C ASN A 86 8.60 21.65 7.72
N VAL A 87 7.29 21.91 7.80
CA VAL A 87 6.40 21.13 8.65
C VAL A 87 6.18 19.73 8.03
N PRO A 88 5.76 18.73 8.81
CA PRO A 88 5.44 17.41 8.27
C PRO A 88 4.47 17.49 7.09
N ASN A 89 4.68 16.66 6.06
CA ASN A 89 3.70 16.47 4.98
C ASN A 89 2.90 15.19 5.24
N LEU A 90 1.71 15.34 5.80
CA LEU A 90 0.78 14.25 6.15
C LEU A 90 -0.42 14.17 5.18
N VAL A 91 -0.40 14.94 4.09
CA VAL A 91 -1.45 14.88 3.05
C VAL A 91 -1.49 13.49 2.45
N ASN A 92 -2.66 12.86 2.46
CA ASN A 92 -2.90 11.49 2.00
C ASN A 92 -1.99 10.43 2.67
N LYS A 93 -1.66 10.64 3.95
CA LYS A 93 -0.81 9.70 4.70
C LYS A 93 -1.45 9.33 6.04
N THR A 94 -1.27 8.08 6.42
CA THR A 94 -1.57 7.58 7.77
C THR A 94 -0.32 7.68 8.63
N VAL A 95 -0.45 8.21 9.84
CA VAL A 95 0.65 8.32 10.79
C VAL A 95 0.94 6.96 11.41
N ARG A 96 2.22 6.60 11.47
CA ARG A 96 2.70 5.36 12.06
C ARG A 96 3.79 5.66 13.11
N GLY A 97 3.69 5.02 14.28
CA GLY A 97 4.73 5.08 15.30
C GLY A 97 6.06 4.48 14.80
N SER A 98 7.18 5.17 15.09
CA SER A 98 8.51 4.74 14.68
C SER A 98 9.59 5.40 15.55
N ASN A 99 10.74 4.73 15.68
CA ASN A 99 11.96 5.31 16.26
C ASN A 99 12.73 6.19 15.27
N SER A 100 12.31 6.23 14.00
CA SER A 100 12.91 7.06 12.94
C SER A 100 11.89 8.02 12.40
N LEU A 101 12.03 9.30 12.76
CA LEU A 101 11.12 10.36 12.32
C LEU A 101 11.35 10.75 10.85
N GLY A 102 10.31 11.29 10.21
CA GLY A 102 10.36 11.82 8.84
C GLY A 102 10.38 10.76 7.73
N LYS A 103 10.43 9.46 8.05
CA LYS A 103 10.37 8.40 7.04
C LYS A 103 8.96 8.24 6.48
N THR A 104 8.88 8.04 5.19
CA THR A 104 7.63 7.78 4.47
C THR A 104 7.72 6.44 3.74
N GLY A 105 6.58 5.80 3.55
CA GLY A 105 6.49 4.52 2.86
C GLY A 105 5.06 4.03 2.75
N GLY A 106 4.88 2.89 2.09
CA GLY A 106 3.57 2.31 1.84
C GLY A 106 3.02 2.70 0.46
N ALA A 107 1.92 2.09 0.09
CA ALA A 107 1.19 2.34 -1.14
C ALA A 107 -0.31 2.09 -0.91
N ASP A 108 -1.16 2.75 -1.69
CA ASP A 108 -2.62 2.56 -1.66
C ASP A 108 -3.07 1.40 -2.54
N THR A 109 -2.18 0.90 -3.38
CA THR A 109 -2.44 -0.20 -4.30
C THR A 109 -1.29 -1.20 -4.29
N VAL A 110 -1.60 -2.45 -4.62
CA VAL A 110 -0.61 -3.51 -4.82
C VAL A 110 -0.89 -4.26 -6.12
N THR A 111 0.14 -4.53 -6.88
CA THR A 111 0.06 -5.46 -8.01
C THR A 111 0.63 -6.80 -7.56
N LEU A 112 -0.21 -7.84 -7.64
CA LEU A 112 0.22 -9.19 -7.28
C LEU A 112 1.09 -9.77 -8.40
N SER A 113 2.24 -10.29 -8.04
CA SER A 113 3.09 -11.11 -8.91
C SER A 113 2.74 -12.59 -8.74
N THR A 114 3.22 -13.44 -9.64
CA THR A 114 3.09 -14.90 -9.50
C THR A 114 3.67 -15.42 -8.18
N ALA A 115 4.70 -14.78 -7.65
CA ALA A 115 5.30 -15.12 -6.36
C ALA A 115 4.38 -14.85 -5.15
N ASN A 116 3.36 -14.00 -5.31
CA ASN A 116 2.39 -13.69 -4.25
C ASN A 116 1.19 -14.64 -4.23
N MET A 117 1.07 -15.51 -5.24
CA MET A 117 -0.01 -16.50 -5.27
C MET A 117 0.38 -17.74 -4.45
N PRO A 118 -0.57 -18.33 -3.70
CA PRO A 118 -0.34 -19.64 -3.08
C PRO A 118 0.04 -20.67 -4.13
N ALA A 119 0.90 -21.63 -3.74
CA ALA A 119 1.22 -22.74 -4.60
C ALA A 119 -0.07 -23.51 -4.95
N HIS A 120 -0.31 -23.68 -6.23
CA HIS A 120 -1.48 -24.39 -6.74
C HIS A 120 -1.09 -25.24 -7.95
N THR A 121 -1.87 -26.26 -8.21
CA THR A 121 -1.67 -27.19 -9.34
C THR A 121 -2.91 -27.19 -10.20
N HIS A 122 -2.70 -27.32 -11.50
CA HIS A 122 -3.77 -27.61 -12.45
C HIS A 122 -3.67 -29.08 -12.85
N THR A 123 -4.75 -29.81 -12.73
CA THR A 123 -4.87 -31.16 -13.25
C THR A 123 -5.86 -31.13 -14.41
N GLY A 124 -5.51 -31.79 -15.48
CA GLY A 124 -6.40 -31.97 -16.63
C GLY A 124 -6.28 -33.38 -17.14
N THR A 125 -7.41 -33.97 -17.54
CA THR A 125 -7.44 -35.22 -18.28
C THR A 125 -7.71 -34.88 -19.73
N THR A 126 -6.95 -35.48 -20.64
CA THR A 126 -7.32 -35.49 -22.06
C THR A 126 -8.26 -36.64 -22.28
N ASP A 127 -9.30 -36.45 -23.09
CA ASP A 127 -10.11 -37.55 -23.54
C ASP A 127 -9.27 -38.60 -24.22
N SER A 128 -9.64 -39.86 -24.11
CA SER A 128 -8.97 -40.97 -24.78
C SER A 128 -9.00 -40.75 -26.30
N ALA A 129 -7.91 -40.22 -26.83
CA ALA A 129 -7.75 -40.07 -28.27
C ALA A 129 -7.33 -41.40 -28.88
N GLY A 130 -8.33 -42.17 -29.23
CA GLY A 130 -8.23 -43.22 -30.22
C GLY A 130 -7.18 -44.31 -29.98
N ALA A 131 -7.58 -45.37 -29.31
CA ALA A 131 -7.00 -46.62 -29.72
C ALA A 131 -7.34 -46.85 -31.19
N HIS A 132 -6.37 -46.71 -32.07
CA HIS A 132 -6.54 -47.06 -33.48
C HIS A 132 -5.70 -48.27 -33.81
N MET A 133 -6.28 -49.14 -34.60
CA MET A 133 -5.61 -50.32 -35.09
C MET A 133 -5.43 -50.20 -36.62
N HIS A 134 -4.28 -50.60 -37.10
CA HIS A 134 -4.11 -50.77 -38.53
C HIS A 134 -4.42 -52.21 -38.90
N THR A 135 -5.31 -52.38 -39.86
CA THR A 135 -5.59 -53.69 -40.41
C THR A 135 -4.58 -54.01 -41.48
N ALA A 136 -3.71 -54.95 -41.24
CA ALA A 136 -2.83 -55.45 -42.27
C ALA A 136 -3.44 -56.68 -42.91
N TYR A 137 -3.56 -56.71 -44.24
CA TYR A 137 -3.96 -57.89 -44.96
C TYR A 137 -2.77 -58.82 -45.10
N ILE A 138 -2.86 -59.95 -44.43
CA ILE A 138 -1.82 -61.00 -44.51
C ILE A 138 -2.35 -62.14 -45.36
N ALA A 139 -1.65 -62.44 -46.42
CA ALA A 139 -1.98 -63.64 -47.22
C ALA A 139 -1.48 -64.89 -46.44
N SER A 140 -2.36 -65.83 -46.19
CA SER A 140 -2.04 -67.08 -45.59
C SER A 140 -1.35 -68.00 -46.57
N GLY A 141 -0.05 -68.08 -46.50
CA GLY A 141 0.78 -69.03 -47.25
C GLY A 141 1.82 -69.64 -46.34
N SER A 142 2.17 -70.88 -46.54
CA SER A 142 3.02 -71.69 -45.66
C SER A 142 4.49 -71.30 -45.57
N ASN A 143 4.93 -70.23 -46.26
CA ASN A 143 6.32 -69.77 -46.24
C ASN A 143 6.45 -68.28 -46.40
N GLY A 144 6.06 -67.47 -45.42
CA GLY A 144 6.41 -66.10 -45.40
C GLY A 144 5.36 -65.14 -46.02
N LEU A 145 5.54 -63.85 -45.73
CA LEU A 145 4.67 -62.74 -46.19
C LEU A 145 4.67 -62.59 -47.72
N TYR A 146 3.58 -62.92 -48.37
CA TYR A 146 3.36 -62.64 -49.77
C TYR A 146 2.26 -61.57 -49.92
N TRP A 147 2.45 -60.64 -50.84
CA TRP A 147 1.38 -59.73 -51.27
C TRP A 147 0.25 -60.54 -51.90
N ALA A 148 -0.94 -60.33 -51.42
CA ALA A 148 -2.14 -61.05 -51.82
C ALA A 148 -2.37 -61.02 -53.32
N SER A 149 -2.21 -62.13 -54.01
CA SER A 149 -2.86 -62.37 -55.30
C SER A 149 -4.20 -63.04 -55.07
N SER A 150 -5.15 -62.81 -55.88
CA SER A 150 -6.61 -62.85 -55.73
C SER A 150 -7.30 -64.16 -55.42
N GLN A 151 -6.68 -65.15 -54.74
CA GLN A 151 -7.36 -66.44 -54.42
C GLN A 151 -6.93 -67.10 -53.10
N GLY A 152 -6.48 -66.39 -52.13
CA GLY A 152 -6.20 -66.98 -50.80
C GLY A 152 -7.01 -66.27 -49.70
N GLY A 153 -7.50 -67.03 -48.72
CA GLY A 153 -8.23 -66.47 -47.62
C GLY A 153 -7.44 -65.36 -46.94
N ILE A 154 -8.02 -64.22 -46.82
CA ILE A 154 -7.44 -63.06 -46.18
C ILE A 154 -7.65 -63.21 -44.67
N SER A 155 -6.58 -63.39 -43.94
CA SER A 155 -6.59 -63.26 -42.49
C SER A 155 -6.27 -61.81 -42.09
N THR A 156 -7.14 -61.19 -41.35
CA THR A 156 -6.87 -59.84 -40.81
C THR A 156 -6.15 -60.03 -39.48
N GLY A 157 -4.92 -59.59 -39.42
CA GLY A 157 -4.14 -59.50 -38.18
C GLY A 157 -4.11 -58.05 -37.72
N ASN A 158 -4.31 -57.84 -36.45
CA ASN A 158 -4.07 -56.52 -35.84
C ASN A 158 -2.55 -56.32 -35.69
N THR A 159 -2.12 -55.15 -36.04
CA THR A 159 -0.78 -54.73 -35.72
C THR A 159 -0.66 -54.59 -34.16
N SER A 160 0.51 -54.83 -33.61
CA SER A 160 0.73 -54.54 -32.20
C SER A 160 0.30 -53.12 -31.85
N SER A 161 -0.25 -52.97 -30.63
CA SER A 161 -0.69 -51.66 -30.17
C SER A 161 0.43 -50.63 -30.31
N ASN A 162 0.15 -49.51 -30.93
CA ASN A 162 1.08 -48.38 -30.93
C ASN A 162 1.23 -47.87 -29.50
N GLY A 163 2.49 -47.70 -29.11
CA GLY A 163 2.90 -47.39 -27.75
C GLY A 163 2.18 -46.20 -27.12
N ALA A 164 2.22 -46.11 -25.85
CA ALA A 164 1.70 -44.97 -25.08
C ALA A 164 2.34 -43.68 -25.61
N HIS A 165 1.51 -42.73 -25.88
CA HIS A 165 1.93 -41.35 -26.21
C HIS A 165 1.32 -40.36 -25.23
N THR A 166 1.95 -39.22 -25.06
CA THR A 166 1.52 -38.18 -24.15
C THR A 166 0.97 -36.98 -24.94
N HIS A 167 -0.07 -36.38 -24.41
CA HIS A 167 -0.57 -35.10 -24.88
C HIS A 167 -0.18 -34.02 -23.91
N THR A 168 0.31 -32.90 -24.40
CA THR A 168 0.50 -31.68 -23.64
C THR A 168 -0.66 -30.73 -23.90
N PHE A 169 -1.16 -30.13 -22.84
CA PHE A 169 -2.12 -29.05 -23.00
C PHE A 169 -1.61 -27.80 -22.32
N THR A 170 -1.94 -26.66 -22.87
CA THR A 170 -1.59 -25.36 -22.30
C THR A 170 -2.89 -24.66 -21.90
N THR A 171 -3.00 -24.27 -20.63
CA THR A 171 -4.11 -23.42 -20.19
C THR A 171 -3.88 -21.98 -20.61
N SER A 172 -4.94 -21.30 -20.99
CA SER A 172 -4.88 -19.87 -21.26
C SER A 172 -4.50 -19.10 -20.01
N SER A 173 -3.73 -18.03 -20.17
CA SER A 173 -3.43 -17.10 -19.09
C SER A 173 -4.72 -16.44 -18.60
N THR A 174 -4.92 -16.41 -17.30
CA THR A 174 -6.05 -15.74 -16.66
C THR A 174 -5.54 -14.66 -15.72
N GLY A 175 -6.18 -13.49 -15.73
CA GLY A 175 -5.83 -12.33 -14.93
C GLY A 175 -5.24 -11.20 -15.76
N SER A 176 -5.48 -9.97 -15.33
CA SER A 176 -5.04 -8.75 -16.04
C SER A 176 -3.73 -8.17 -15.50
N GLY A 177 -3.25 -8.62 -14.34
CA GLY A 177 -2.14 -7.97 -13.64
C GLY A 177 -2.46 -6.56 -13.12
N SER A 178 -3.74 -6.21 -13.06
CA SER A 178 -4.16 -4.89 -12.59
C SER A 178 -3.87 -4.72 -11.10
N ALA A 179 -3.54 -3.50 -10.71
CA ALA A 179 -3.34 -3.16 -9.31
C ALA A 179 -4.65 -3.27 -8.52
N VAL A 180 -4.56 -3.82 -7.32
CA VAL A 180 -5.68 -3.92 -6.37
C VAL A 180 -5.53 -2.81 -5.34
N THR A 181 -6.61 -2.07 -5.09
CA THR A 181 -6.65 -1.07 -4.01
C THR A 181 -6.70 -1.76 -2.66
N ILE A 182 -5.81 -1.37 -1.76
CA ILE A 182 -5.70 -1.91 -0.40
C ILE A 182 -6.05 -0.88 0.68
N THR A 183 -6.57 0.27 0.27
CA THR A 183 -6.96 1.35 1.17
C THR A 183 -8.29 1.00 1.87
N ASN A 184 -8.31 1.07 3.20
CA ASN A 184 -9.53 0.94 3.99
C ASN A 184 -10.47 2.14 3.75
N PRO A 185 -11.79 2.00 4.02
CA PRO A 185 -12.69 3.16 4.06
C PRO A 185 -12.14 4.23 5.01
N TYR A 186 -12.11 5.48 4.56
CA TYR A 186 -11.53 6.59 5.32
C TYR A 186 -12.38 7.86 5.18
N VAL A 187 -12.16 8.80 6.09
CA VAL A 187 -12.61 10.19 6.00
C VAL A 187 -11.39 11.09 6.04
N MET A 188 -11.38 12.14 5.21
CA MET A 188 -10.25 13.07 5.14
C MET A 188 -10.42 14.19 6.16
N LEU A 189 -9.41 14.37 7.00
CA LEU A 189 -9.25 15.47 7.94
C LEU A 189 -7.85 16.05 7.76
N HIS A 190 -7.66 17.31 8.16
CA HIS A 190 -6.32 17.87 8.25
C HIS A 190 -5.59 17.34 9.48
N TYR A 191 -4.29 17.11 9.34
CA TYR A 191 -3.38 17.08 10.47
C TYR A 191 -2.86 18.49 10.70
N ILE A 192 -2.88 18.95 11.95
CA ILE A 192 -2.31 20.23 12.36
C ILE A 192 -1.22 20.00 13.40
N ILE A 193 -0.21 20.86 13.41
CA ILE A 193 0.91 20.82 14.36
C ILE A 193 0.93 22.09 15.19
N LYS A 194 1.11 21.96 16.50
CA LYS A 194 1.23 23.07 17.44
C LYS A 194 2.56 23.81 17.24
N THR A 195 2.46 25.14 17.11
CA THR A 195 3.65 26.03 16.93
C THR A 195 4.20 26.57 18.22
#